data_12ed30547835fea984820bc514992061
#
_entry.id   12ed30547835fea984820bc514992061
#
_cell.length_a   1.000
_cell.length_b   1.000
_cell.length_c   1.000
_cell.angle_alpha   90.00
_cell.angle_beta   90.00
_cell.angle_gamma   90.00
#
_symmetry.space_group_name_H-M   'P 1'
#
loop_
_entity.id
_entity.type
_entity.pdbx_description
1 polymer ?
#
loop_
_entity_poly.entity_id
_entity_poly.type
_entity_poly.pdbx_seq_one_letter_code
_entity_poly.pdbx_strand_id
1 'polypeptide(L)'
;MSLNYKSSLLEILGIIFLSTIIFIFTTGGKIIYFDNIDWLFGSRNIVTDSEQHYISWLFFRNSDFFQFPLFKNYHYGMEISSSLIHSDSIPIMAILFKAFKHFLPFNFQYFGLWIYLSFILQGLFPFLIIKKFTKSYLIGLLCSSFFLLAPVLTYRLFWGHESLFGQWIILCGLYLYLNDYNLKKWIALSSLSLLVHPYFFAMITLLFFATLISDLDSVIFPFN
;
A
#
# COMPACT_ATOMS: atom_id res chain seq x y z
N MET A 1 7.39 28.01 -7.57
CA MET A 1 7.08 28.71 -6.28
C MET A 1 6.36 27.71 -5.38
N SER A 2 7.11 26.94 -4.54
CA SER A 2 6.51 25.98 -3.61
C SER A 2 5.99 26.71 -2.38
N LEU A 3 4.69 26.66 -2.13
CA LEU A 3 4.11 27.10 -0.87
C LEU A 3 4.56 26.10 0.21
N ASN A 4 5.48 26.52 1.07
CA ASN A 4 5.98 25.72 2.20
C ASN A 4 4.90 25.67 3.30
N TYR A 5 3.78 25.00 3.02
CA TYR A 5 2.63 24.89 3.91
C TYR A 5 2.72 23.58 4.70
N LYS A 6 2.78 23.67 6.03
CA LYS A 6 2.61 22.51 6.92
C LYS A 6 1.14 22.32 7.21
N SER A 7 0.57 21.19 6.84
CA SER A 7 -0.79 20.83 7.20
C SER A 7 -0.94 20.76 8.71
N SER A 8 -2.02 21.33 9.25
CA SER A 8 -2.31 21.26 10.68
C SER A 8 -2.71 19.82 11.07
N LEU A 9 -2.56 19.48 12.35
CA LEU A 9 -3.00 18.19 12.88
C LEU A 9 -4.51 17.95 12.61
N LEU A 10 -5.32 19.01 12.74
CA LEU A 10 -6.77 18.93 12.47
C LEU A 10 -7.07 18.59 11.01
N GLU A 11 -6.31 19.14 10.06
CA GLU A 11 -6.48 18.81 8.64
C GLU A 11 -6.13 17.35 8.35
N ILE A 12 -5.06 16.84 8.98
CA ILE A 12 -4.66 15.43 8.85
C ILE A 12 -5.73 14.50 9.47
N LEU A 13 -6.24 14.83 10.64
CA LEU A 13 -7.34 14.09 11.27
C LEU A 13 -8.61 14.09 10.42
N GLY A 14 -8.91 15.21 9.77
CA GLY A 14 -10.05 15.31 8.86
C GLY A 14 -9.93 14.40 7.63
N ILE A 15 -8.74 14.28 7.04
CA ILE A 15 -8.54 13.36 5.90
C ILE A 15 -8.56 11.89 6.36
N ILE A 16 -8.02 11.56 7.53
CA ILE A 16 -8.11 10.22 8.11
C ILE A 16 -9.58 9.84 8.35
N PHE A 17 -10.37 10.76 8.92
CA PHE A 17 -11.80 10.56 9.13
C PHE A 17 -12.55 10.32 7.82
N LEU A 18 -12.30 11.14 6.79
CA LEU A 18 -12.90 10.96 5.47
C LEU A 18 -12.53 9.60 4.86
N SER A 19 -11.26 9.21 4.93
CA SER A 19 -10.77 7.92 4.43
C SER A 19 -11.43 6.74 5.16
N THR A 20 -11.63 6.87 6.47
CA THR A 20 -12.31 5.85 7.29
C THR A 20 -13.79 5.73 6.91
N ILE A 21 -14.48 6.84 6.68
CA ILE A 21 -15.88 6.83 6.22
C ILE A 21 -15.99 6.12 4.86
N ILE A 22 -15.12 6.48 3.92
CA ILE A 22 -15.12 5.87 2.57
C ILE A 22 -14.79 4.38 2.66
N PHE A 23 -13.82 3.98 3.49
CA PHE A 23 -13.52 2.58 3.76
C PHE A 23 -14.76 1.82 4.28
N ILE A 24 -15.43 2.35 5.30
CA ILE A 24 -16.65 1.72 5.86
C ILE A 24 -17.75 1.63 4.80
N PHE A 25 -17.97 2.69 4.05
CA PHE A 25 -18.98 2.72 2.98
C PHE A 25 -18.69 1.69 1.88
N THR A 26 -17.41 1.54 1.48
CA THR A 26 -17.01 0.67 0.37
C THR A 26 -16.97 -0.81 0.77
N THR A 27 -16.55 -1.11 2.02
CA THR A 27 -16.25 -2.49 2.46
C THR A 27 -17.23 -3.03 3.51
N GLY A 28 -18.12 -2.18 4.01
CA GLY A 28 -18.96 -2.50 5.18
C GLY A 28 -18.17 -2.55 6.50
N GLY A 29 -16.86 -2.27 6.50
CA GLY A 29 -15.99 -2.18 7.67
C GLY A 29 -15.60 -3.53 8.30
N LYS A 30 -16.37 -4.58 8.13
CA LYS A 30 -16.18 -5.88 8.81
C LYS A 30 -14.90 -6.62 8.37
N ILE A 31 -14.35 -6.29 7.21
CA ILE A 31 -13.12 -6.91 6.71
C ILE A 31 -11.90 -6.62 7.59
N ILE A 32 -11.95 -5.60 8.46
CA ILE A 32 -10.84 -5.25 9.37
C ILE A 32 -10.67 -6.26 10.52
N TYR A 33 -11.71 -7.04 10.84
CA TYR A 33 -11.61 -8.03 11.90
C TYR A 33 -10.65 -9.16 11.52
N PHE A 34 -9.68 -9.41 12.37
CA PHE A 34 -8.58 -10.35 12.11
C PHE A 34 -9.00 -11.82 11.97
N ASP A 35 -10.15 -12.19 12.48
CA ASP A 35 -10.76 -13.52 12.41
C ASP A 35 -11.84 -13.66 11.32
N ASN A 36 -12.23 -12.56 10.70
CA ASN A 36 -13.17 -12.57 9.60
C ASN A 36 -12.45 -12.89 8.28
N ILE A 37 -12.56 -14.14 7.85
CA ILE A 37 -11.97 -14.63 6.60
C ILE A 37 -13.02 -14.83 5.50
N ASP A 38 -14.31 -14.72 5.79
CA ASP A 38 -15.40 -15.04 4.84
C ASP A 38 -15.31 -14.23 3.55
N TRP A 39 -14.91 -12.97 3.64
CA TRP A 39 -14.81 -12.09 2.48
C TRP A 39 -13.63 -12.44 1.55
N LEU A 40 -12.63 -13.20 2.04
CA LEU A 40 -11.48 -13.64 1.25
C LEU A 40 -11.84 -14.80 0.31
N PHE A 41 -12.88 -15.56 0.64
CA PHE A 41 -13.27 -16.77 -0.12
C PHE A 41 -14.34 -16.51 -1.18
N GLY A 42 -14.61 -15.28 -1.54
CA GLY A 42 -15.55 -14.94 -2.59
C GLY A 42 -16.96 -15.56 -2.45
N SER A 43 -17.82 -15.32 -3.40
CA SER A 43 -19.09 -16.05 -3.53
C SER A 43 -18.87 -17.32 -4.37
N ARG A 44 -19.73 -18.33 -4.20
CA ARG A 44 -19.66 -19.62 -4.94
C ARG A 44 -19.50 -19.51 -6.46
N ASN A 45 -19.78 -18.33 -7.04
CA ASN A 45 -19.76 -18.07 -8.47
C ASN A 45 -18.67 -17.07 -8.91
N ILE A 46 -17.91 -16.47 -7.96
CA ILE A 46 -16.87 -15.49 -8.25
C ILE A 46 -15.63 -15.92 -7.49
N VAL A 47 -14.64 -16.43 -8.23
CA VAL A 47 -13.31 -16.73 -7.68
C VAL A 47 -12.53 -15.43 -7.69
N THR A 48 -12.02 -15.03 -6.53
CA THR A 48 -11.12 -13.88 -6.36
C THR A 48 -9.72 -14.36 -6.01
N ASP A 49 -8.71 -13.54 -6.26
CA ASP A 49 -7.33 -13.90 -5.92
C ASP A 49 -7.07 -13.88 -4.41
N SER A 50 -7.96 -13.26 -3.62
CA SER A 50 -7.86 -13.16 -2.16
C SER A 50 -7.71 -14.51 -1.46
N GLU A 51 -8.41 -15.55 -1.94
CA GLU A 51 -8.31 -16.91 -1.40
C GLU A 51 -6.88 -17.45 -1.55
N GLN A 52 -6.29 -17.32 -2.73
CA GLN A 52 -4.92 -17.74 -3.01
C GLN A 52 -3.92 -17.00 -2.12
N HIS A 53 -4.09 -15.70 -1.95
CA HIS A 53 -3.25 -14.86 -1.08
C HIS A 53 -3.30 -15.33 0.37
N TYR A 54 -4.52 -15.60 0.87
CA TYR A 54 -4.72 -16.07 2.23
C TYR A 54 -4.16 -17.47 2.46
N ILE A 55 -4.39 -18.41 1.53
CA ILE A 55 -3.84 -19.78 1.63
C ILE A 55 -2.32 -19.72 1.64
N SER A 56 -1.70 -18.95 0.76
CA SER A 56 -0.25 -18.76 0.73
C SER A 56 0.29 -18.20 2.05
N TRP A 57 -0.41 -17.23 2.65
CA TRP A 57 -0.08 -16.72 3.99
C TRP A 57 -0.13 -17.83 5.05
N LEU A 58 -1.16 -18.69 5.06
CA LEU A 58 -1.26 -19.79 6.03
C LEU A 58 -0.07 -20.75 5.95
N PHE A 59 0.34 -21.12 4.75
CA PHE A 59 1.52 -21.95 4.56
C PHE A 59 2.80 -21.25 5.03
N PHE A 60 2.99 -20.00 4.68
CA PHE A 60 4.15 -19.21 5.10
C PHE A 60 4.19 -18.99 6.63
N ARG A 61 3.04 -18.72 7.25
CA ARG A 61 2.92 -18.60 8.71
C ARG A 61 3.43 -19.84 9.43
N ASN A 62 3.13 -21.03 8.90
CA ASN A 62 3.46 -22.30 9.52
C ASN A 62 4.87 -22.82 9.19
N SER A 63 5.57 -22.18 8.24
CA SER A 63 6.96 -22.54 7.92
C SER A 63 7.95 -22.02 8.99
N ASP A 64 9.23 -22.41 8.85
CA ASP A 64 10.30 -21.97 9.74
C ASP A 64 10.47 -20.44 9.67
N PHE A 65 10.75 -19.82 10.82
CA PHE A 65 10.93 -18.37 10.89
C PHE A 65 12.17 -17.94 10.11
N PHE A 66 13.29 -18.65 10.30
CA PHE A 66 14.52 -18.44 9.56
C PHE A 66 14.63 -19.48 8.43
N GLN A 67 14.34 -19.03 7.23
CA GLN A 67 14.46 -19.85 6.02
C GLN A 67 15.14 -19.06 4.90
N PHE A 68 15.79 -19.75 3.98
CA PHE A 68 16.39 -19.14 2.80
C PHE A 68 15.95 -19.88 1.53
N PRO A 69 15.47 -19.18 0.50
CA PRO A 69 15.14 -17.73 0.43
C PRO A 69 14.02 -17.33 1.41
N LEU A 70 14.13 -16.11 1.97
CA LEU A 70 13.24 -15.63 3.05
C LEU A 70 11.75 -15.74 2.73
N PHE A 71 11.37 -15.42 1.50
CA PHE A 71 9.97 -15.41 1.06
C PHE A 71 9.50 -16.69 0.38
N LYS A 72 10.34 -17.71 0.32
CA LYS A 72 9.96 -18.99 -0.29
C LYS A 72 8.91 -19.69 0.57
N ASN A 73 7.91 -20.24 -0.11
CA ASN A 73 6.83 -20.99 0.51
C ASN A 73 6.97 -22.46 0.12
N TYR A 74 7.75 -23.21 0.89
CA TYR A 74 8.16 -24.58 0.56
C TYR A 74 7.01 -25.58 0.47
N HIS A 75 5.96 -25.35 1.25
CA HIS A 75 4.81 -26.26 1.35
C HIS A 75 3.61 -25.83 0.50
N TYR A 76 3.77 -24.76 -0.31
CA TYR A 76 2.74 -24.25 -1.20
C TYR A 76 3.22 -24.26 -2.64
N GLY A 77 2.48 -24.90 -3.55
CA GLY A 77 2.83 -24.99 -4.97
C GLY A 77 3.47 -26.34 -5.35
N MET A 78 3.12 -27.41 -4.64
CA MET A 78 3.61 -28.78 -4.88
C MET A 78 5.14 -28.89 -4.82
N GLU A 79 5.75 -29.70 -5.70
CA GLU A 79 7.21 -29.95 -5.71
C GLU A 79 8.04 -28.72 -6.09
N ILE A 80 7.46 -27.77 -6.85
CA ILE A 80 8.17 -26.57 -7.33
C ILE A 80 8.27 -25.55 -6.21
N SER A 81 7.35 -25.58 -5.23
CA SER A 81 7.16 -24.53 -4.22
C SER A 81 6.69 -23.20 -4.84
N SER A 82 6.29 -22.25 -4.02
CA SER A 82 5.91 -20.91 -4.45
C SER A 82 6.69 -19.86 -3.67
N SER A 83 6.32 -18.60 -3.83
CA SER A 83 6.86 -17.48 -3.05
C SER A 83 5.73 -16.53 -2.69
N LEU A 84 5.82 -15.93 -1.51
CA LEU A 84 4.89 -14.85 -1.07
C LEU A 84 4.80 -13.71 -2.09
N ILE A 85 5.90 -13.44 -2.81
CA ILE A 85 5.94 -12.37 -3.81
C ILE A 85 5.06 -12.72 -5.02
N HIS A 86 5.04 -14.00 -5.43
CA HIS A 86 4.23 -14.46 -6.56
C HIS A 86 2.76 -14.71 -6.21
N SER A 87 2.46 -14.85 -4.94
CA SER A 87 1.09 -15.06 -4.45
C SER A 87 0.46 -13.80 -3.86
N ASP A 88 1.01 -12.63 -4.12
CA ASP A 88 0.49 -11.30 -3.72
C ASP A 88 0.13 -11.17 -2.21
N SER A 89 0.74 -12.01 -1.35
CA SER A 89 0.44 -12.06 0.08
C SER A 89 1.13 -10.96 0.90
N ILE A 90 1.49 -9.84 0.27
CA ILE A 90 2.04 -8.63 0.89
C ILE A 90 3.21 -8.98 1.84
N PRO A 91 4.41 -9.27 1.33
CA PRO A 91 5.55 -9.79 2.10
C PRO A 91 5.87 -9.04 3.39
N ILE A 92 5.75 -7.71 3.41
CA ILE A 92 6.01 -6.92 4.62
C ILE A 92 5.03 -7.25 5.75
N MET A 93 3.75 -7.40 5.45
CA MET A 93 2.73 -7.77 6.43
C MET A 93 2.91 -9.21 6.88
N ALA A 94 3.20 -10.10 5.93
CA ALA A 94 3.42 -11.52 6.22
C ALA A 94 4.60 -11.74 7.19
N ILE A 95 5.74 -11.07 6.98
CA ILE A 95 6.89 -11.16 7.91
C ILE A 95 6.53 -10.59 9.28
N LEU A 96 5.91 -9.40 9.30
CA LEU A 96 5.53 -8.75 10.54
C LEU A 96 4.66 -9.67 11.40
N PHE A 97 3.59 -10.23 10.83
CA PHE A 97 2.69 -11.10 11.58
C PHE A 97 3.22 -12.51 11.82
N LYS A 98 4.11 -13.01 10.97
CA LYS A 98 4.81 -14.27 11.24
C LYS A 98 5.66 -14.21 12.52
N ALA A 99 6.24 -13.04 12.84
CA ALA A 99 6.97 -12.85 14.10
C ALA A 99 6.10 -13.08 15.35
N PHE A 100 4.80 -12.88 15.22
CA PHE A 100 3.81 -13.08 16.30
C PHE A 100 2.97 -14.33 16.13
N LYS A 101 3.35 -15.27 15.26
CA LYS A 101 2.53 -16.44 14.85
C LYS A 101 1.93 -17.24 16.00
N HIS A 102 2.61 -17.33 17.13
CA HIS A 102 2.16 -18.11 18.31
C HIS A 102 1.02 -17.44 19.08
N PHE A 103 0.82 -16.13 18.90
CA PHE A 103 -0.23 -15.36 19.57
C PHE A 103 -1.46 -15.13 18.68
N LEU A 104 -1.37 -15.49 17.39
CA LEU A 104 -2.42 -15.23 16.42
C LEU A 104 -3.45 -16.37 16.42
N PRO A 105 -4.77 -16.04 16.33
CA PRO A 105 -5.80 -17.06 16.19
C PRO A 105 -5.61 -17.89 14.91
N PHE A 106 -6.26 -19.05 14.82
CA PHE A 106 -6.15 -19.94 13.66
C PHE A 106 -6.52 -19.23 12.35
N ASN A 107 -7.66 -18.57 12.34
CA ASN A 107 -8.20 -17.87 11.16
C ASN A 107 -7.67 -16.43 11.01
N PHE A 108 -6.48 -16.13 11.52
CA PHE A 108 -5.93 -14.78 11.45
C PHE A 108 -5.66 -14.36 10.01
N GLN A 109 -6.15 -13.16 9.65
CA GLN A 109 -5.85 -12.45 8.41
C GLN A 109 -5.42 -10.99 8.70
N TYR A 110 -4.56 -10.43 7.89
CA TYR A 110 -4.10 -9.03 7.94
C TYR A 110 -4.53 -8.20 6.73
N PHE A 111 -5.16 -8.82 5.75
CA PHE A 111 -5.51 -8.17 4.49
C PHE A 111 -6.49 -7.01 4.70
N GLY A 112 -7.47 -7.17 5.58
CA GLY A 112 -8.40 -6.10 5.93
C GLY A 112 -7.72 -4.90 6.59
N LEU A 113 -6.75 -5.14 7.48
CA LEU A 113 -5.92 -4.07 8.05
C LEU A 113 -5.09 -3.37 6.97
N TRP A 114 -4.50 -4.11 6.05
CA TRP A 114 -3.74 -3.54 4.92
C TRP A 114 -4.62 -2.65 4.05
N ILE A 115 -5.82 -3.11 3.69
CA ILE A 115 -6.78 -2.32 2.90
C ILE A 115 -7.16 -1.04 3.65
N TYR A 116 -7.45 -1.12 4.95
CA TYR A 116 -7.79 0.06 5.75
C TYR A 116 -6.64 1.08 5.80
N LEU A 117 -5.42 0.64 6.08
CA LEU A 117 -4.23 1.50 6.06
C LEU A 117 -4.00 2.10 4.68
N SER A 118 -4.24 1.34 3.62
CA SER A 118 -4.13 1.81 2.25
C SER A 118 -5.17 2.88 1.92
N PHE A 119 -6.41 2.78 2.41
CA PHE A 119 -7.40 3.87 2.29
C PHE A 119 -6.91 5.15 2.96
N ILE A 120 -6.39 5.06 4.19
CA ILE A 120 -5.86 6.23 4.90
C ILE A 120 -4.73 6.90 4.10
N LEU A 121 -3.75 6.12 3.66
CA LEU A 121 -2.58 6.63 2.94
C LEU A 121 -2.95 7.13 1.53
N GLN A 122 -3.93 6.49 0.87
CA GLN A 122 -4.46 6.90 -0.41
C GLN A 122 -5.23 8.23 -0.34
N GLY A 123 -5.79 8.58 0.79
CA GLY A 123 -6.36 9.91 1.05
C GLY A 123 -5.28 10.93 1.42
N LEU A 124 -4.32 10.53 2.26
CA LEU A 124 -3.32 11.42 2.84
C LEU A 124 -2.33 11.96 1.81
N PHE A 125 -1.76 11.10 0.94
CA PHE A 125 -0.74 11.56 -0.01
C PHE A 125 -1.27 12.56 -1.05
N PRO A 126 -2.41 12.35 -1.71
CA PRO A 126 -2.99 13.38 -2.58
C PRO A 126 -3.27 14.67 -1.83
N PHE A 127 -3.80 14.58 -0.60
CA PHE A 127 -4.01 15.75 0.24
C PHE A 127 -2.72 16.56 0.43
N LEU A 128 -1.62 15.90 0.82
CA LEU A 128 -0.33 16.53 1.02
C LEU A 128 0.24 17.12 -0.29
N ILE A 129 0.04 16.44 -1.43
CA ILE A 129 0.44 16.93 -2.74
C ILE A 129 -0.33 18.20 -3.10
N ILE A 130 -1.64 18.18 -3.01
CA ILE A 130 -2.51 19.31 -3.35
C ILE A 130 -2.24 20.52 -2.45
N LYS A 131 -1.96 20.29 -1.16
CA LYS A 131 -1.62 21.37 -0.21
C LYS A 131 -0.31 22.09 -0.54
N LYS A 132 0.52 21.56 -1.44
CA LYS A 132 1.68 22.30 -1.98
C LYS A 132 1.28 23.39 -2.97
N PHE A 133 0.10 23.27 -3.60
CA PHE A 133 -0.38 24.18 -4.64
C PHE A 133 -1.50 25.09 -4.14
N THR A 134 -2.19 24.73 -3.04
CA THR A 134 -3.28 25.53 -2.47
C THR A 134 -3.26 25.47 -0.93
N LYS A 135 -3.68 26.58 -0.30
CA LYS A 135 -3.89 26.62 1.15
C LYS A 135 -5.29 26.13 1.56
N SER A 136 -6.19 25.95 0.60
CA SER A 136 -7.57 25.55 0.89
C SER A 136 -7.64 24.11 1.38
N TYR A 137 -8.16 23.93 2.59
CA TYR A 137 -8.46 22.62 3.16
C TYR A 137 -9.52 21.87 2.36
N LEU A 138 -10.59 22.60 1.97
CA LEU A 138 -11.71 22.01 1.22
C LEU A 138 -11.26 21.47 -0.14
N ILE A 139 -10.43 22.23 -0.88
CA ILE A 139 -9.87 21.75 -2.16
C ILE A 139 -9.03 20.50 -1.94
N GLY A 140 -8.20 20.48 -0.88
CA GLY A 140 -7.40 19.29 -0.52
C GLY A 140 -8.28 18.07 -0.26
N LEU A 141 -9.37 18.20 0.51
CA LEU A 141 -10.32 17.12 0.79
C LEU A 141 -11.04 16.64 -0.48
N LEU A 142 -11.56 17.56 -1.29
CA LEU A 142 -12.27 17.21 -2.53
C LEU A 142 -11.35 16.45 -3.50
N CYS A 143 -10.14 16.94 -3.72
CA CYS A 143 -9.18 16.23 -4.56
C CYS A 143 -8.85 14.85 -4.03
N SER A 144 -8.62 14.71 -2.70
CA SER A 144 -8.36 13.40 -2.08
C SER A 144 -9.52 12.42 -2.24
N SER A 145 -10.77 12.92 -2.23
CA SER A 145 -11.96 12.08 -2.46
C SER A 145 -11.93 11.41 -3.82
N PHE A 146 -11.48 12.10 -4.87
CA PHE A 146 -11.35 11.50 -6.21
C PHE A 146 -10.33 10.34 -6.22
N PHE A 147 -9.23 10.46 -5.48
CA PHE A 147 -8.25 9.37 -5.36
C PHE A 147 -8.78 8.20 -4.54
N LEU A 148 -9.56 8.46 -3.49
CA LEU A 148 -10.17 7.43 -2.64
C LEU A 148 -11.28 6.67 -3.38
N LEU A 149 -12.03 7.35 -4.25
CA LEU A 149 -13.15 6.78 -5.03
C LEU A 149 -12.72 6.37 -6.44
N ALA A 150 -11.40 6.34 -6.72
CA ALA A 150 -10.91 6.00 -8.05
C ALA A 150 -11.39 4.59 -8.47
N PRO A 151 -11.97 4.42 -9.67
CA PRO A 151 -12.50 3.14 -10.12
C PRO A 151 -11.48 2.00 -10.09
N VAL A 152 -10.20 2.32 -10.31
CA VAL A 152 -9.11 1.34 -10.26
C VAL A 152 -8.94 0.73 -8.86
N LEU A 153 -9.15 1.49 -7.78
CA LEU A 153 -9.10 0.97 -6.40
C LEU A 153 -10.26 0.02 -6.15
N THR A 154 -11.49 0.43 -6.52
CA THR A 154 -12.68 -0.41 -6.38
C THR A 154 -12.54 -1.71 -7.18
N TYR A 155 -11.99 -1.63 -8.39
CA TYR A 155 -11.69 -2.79 -9.22
C TYR A 155 -10.70 -3.75 -8.52
N ARG A 156 -9.57 -3.22 -7.98
CA ARG A 156 -8.58 -4.02 -7.27
C ARG A 156 -9.16 -4.70 -6.03
N LEU A 157 -9.97 -3.97 -5.27
CA LEU A 157 -10.66 -4.51 -4.09
C LEU A 157 -11.62 -5.65 -4.48
N PHE A 158 -12.42 -5.45 -5.53
CA PHE A 158 -13.41 -6.44 -5.98
C PHE A 158 -12.77 -7.75 -6.45
N TRP A 159 -11.63 -7.67 -7.16
CA TRP A 159 -10.93 -8.85 -7.67
C TRP A 159 -9.93 -9.47 -6.70
N GLY A 160 -9.77 -8.89 -5.50
CA GLY A 160 -8.87 -9.43 -4.48
C GLY A 160 -7.40 -9.20 -4.77
N HIS A 161 -7.05 -8.08 -5.42
CA HIS A 161 -5.65 -7.70 -5.65
C HIS A 161 -5.16 -6.82 -4.51
N GLU A 162 -5.07 -7.37 -3.29
CA GLU A 162 -4.83 -6.60 -2.07
C GLU A 162 -3.47 -5.90 -2.08
N SER A 163 -2.41 -6.54 -2.58
CA SER A 163 -1.09 -5.90 -2.67
C SER A 163 -1.12 -4.69 -3.60
N LEU A 164 -1.75 -4.83 -4.79
CA LEU A 164 -1.90 -3.77 -5.79
C LEU A 164 -2.90 -2.68 -5.37
N PHE A 165 -3.70 -2.90 -4.34
CA PHE A 165 -4.52 -1.86 -3.72
C PHE A 165 -3.65 -0.76 -3.08
N GLY A 166 -2.38 -1.05 -2.75
CA GLY A 166 -1.40 -0.13 -2.18
C GLY A 166 -0.93 0.99 -3.12
N GLN A 167 -1.77 1.55 -3.99
CA GLN A 167 -1.40 2.59 -4.97
C GLN A 167 -0.90 3.89 -4.34
N TRP A 168 -1.20 4.12 -3.06
CA TRP A 168 -0.63 5.23 -2.29
C TRP A 168 0.92 5.26 -2.30
N ILE A 169 1.57 4.13 -2.57
CA ILE A 169 3.04 4.05 -2.71
C ILE A 169 3.52 4.92 -3.87
N ILE A 170 2.79 4.91 -5.00
CA ILE A 170 3.10 5.75 -6.16
C ILE A 170 2.90 7.23 -5.82
N LEU A 171 1.81 7.54 -5.11
CA LEU A 171 1.52 8.91 -4.65
C LEU A 171 2.56 9.40 -3.63
N CYS A 172 3.07 8.51 -2.77
CA CYS A 172 4.20 8.82 -1.89
C CYS A 172 5.47 9.14 -2.70
N GLY A 173 5.76 8.37 -3.74
CA GLY A 173 6.87 8.66 -4.66
C GLY A 173 6.71 10.01 -5.35
N LEU A 174 5.51 10.34 -5.84
CA LEU A 174 5.21 11.64 -6.42
C LEU A 174 5.36 12.77 -5.38
N TYR A 175 4.92 12.53 -4.15
CA TYR A 175 5.12 13.49 -3.06
C TYR A 175 6.62 13.73 -2.77
N LEU A 176 7.46 12.68 -2.80
CA LEU A 176 8.90 12.83 -2.65
C LEU A 176 9.53 13.58 -3.82
N TYR A 177 9.11 13.29 -5.05
CA TYR A 177 9.56 14.00 -6.26
C TYR A 177 9.30 15.51 -6.18
N LEU A 178 8.17 15.91 -5.62
CA LEU A 178 7.79 17.32 -5.45
C LEU A 178 8.42 17.99 -4.21
N ASN A 179 9.22 17.30 -3.43
CA ASN A 179 9.94 17.84 -2.27
C ASN A 179 11.44 17.84 -2.50
N ASP A 180 12.17 18.47 -1.57
CA ASP A 180 13.63 18.46 -1.60
C ASP A 180 14.15 17.02 -1.60
N TYR A 181 15.18 16.78 -2.42
CA TYR A 181 15.79 15.49 -2.58
C TYR A 181 16.29 14.92 -1.25
N ASN A 182 15.94 13.68 -0.97
CA ASN A 182 16.40 12.96 0.22
C ASN A 182 16.57 11.47 -0.07
N LEU A 183 17.81 11.05 -0.29
CA LEU A 183 18.16 9.69 -0.63
C LEU A 183 17.63 8.66 0.39
N LYS A 184 17.65 8.96 1.70
CA LYS A 184 17.17 8.03 2.74
C LYS A 184 15.68 7.74 2.58
N LYS A 185 14.86 8.75 2.24
CA LYS A 185 13.43 8.59 1.99
C LYS A 185 13.18 7.74 0.73
N TRP A 186 13.96 7.96 -0.33
CA TRP A 186 13.88 7.17 -1.56
C TRP A 186 14.26 5.69 -1.32
N ILE A 187 15.35 5.43 -0.58
CA ILE A 187 15.75 4.06 -0.22
C ILE A 187 14.62 3.39 0.60
N ALA A 188 14.09 4.09 1.60
CA ALA A 188 13.01 3.55 2.44
C ALA A 188 11.76 3.23 1.63
N LEU A 189 11.34 4.13 0.72
CA LEU A 189 10.16 3.91 -0.13
C LEU A 189 10.40 2.78 -1.15
N SER A 190 11.59 2.70 -1.76
CA SER A 190 11.95 1.62 -2.69
C SER A 190 11.97 0.26 -1.99
N SER A 191 12.54 0.19 -0.78
CA SER A 191 12.52 -1.04 0.02
C SER A 191 11.10 -1.45 0.41
N LEU A 192 10.28 -0.49 0.84
CA LEU A 192 8.87 -0.74 1.16
C LEU A 192 8.09 -1.23 -0.07
N SER A 193 8.27 -0.57 -1.22
CA SER A 193 7.57 -0.92 -2.45
C SER A 193 7.90 -2.35 -2.92
N LEU A 194 9.17 -2.76 -2.81
CA LEU A 194 9.60 -4.13 -3.12
C LEU A 194 8.95 -5.17 -2.18
N LEU A 195 8.80 -4.82 -0.89
CA LEU A 195 8.19 -5.68 0.12
C LEU A 195 6.66 -5.70 0.06
N VAL A 196 6.05 -4.85 -0.76
CA VAL A 196 4.61 -4.87 -1.05
C VAL A 196 4.36 -5.60 -2.36
N HIS A 197 4.92 -5.09 -3.47
CA HIS A 197 4.75 -5.70 -4.79
C HIS A 197 5.84 -5.22 -5.77
N PRO A 198 6.45 -6.11 -6.59
CA PRO A 198 7.52 -5.76 -7.51
C PRO A 198 7.15 -4.66 -8.52
N TYR A 199 5.89 -4.56 -8.94
CA TYR A 199 5.44 -3.50 -9.85
C TYR A 199 5.60 -2.11 -9.25
N PHE A 200 5.28 -1.95 -7.96
CA PHE A 200 5.52 -0.68 -7.27
C PHE A 200 7.01 -0.34 -7.19
N PHE A 201 7.86 -1.33 -6.96
CA PHE A 201 9.30 -1.10 -6.94
C PHE A 201 9.80 -0.57 -8.30
N ALA A 202 9.34 -1.15 -9.42
CA ALA A 202 9.69 -0.66 -10.74
C ALA A 202 9.21 0.79 -10.96
N MET A 203 7.95 1.10 -10.60
CA MET A 203 7.38 2.45 -10.72
C MET A 203 8.12 3.47 -9.84
N ILE A 204 8.45 3.12 -8.60
CA ILE A 204 9.19 4.00 -7.67
C ILE A 204 10.63 4.21 -8.17
N THR A 205 11.25 3.19 -8.73
CA THR A 205 12.59 3.32 -9.33
C THR A 205 12.58 4.30 -10.49
N LEU A 206 11.56 4.29 -11.35
CA LEU A 206 11.43 5.26 -12.45
C LEU A 206 11.23 6.69 -11.92
N LEU A 207 10.39 6.87 -10.89
CA LEU A 207 10.22 8.19 -10.25
C LEU A 207 11.50 8.68 -9.58
N PHE A 208 12.27 7.79 -8.98
CA PHE A 208 13.58 8.11 -8.40
C PHE A 208 14.56 8.60 -9.47
N PHE A 209 14.67 7.91 -10.61
CA PHE A 209 15.50 8.36 -11.71
C PHE A 209 15.04 9.71 -12.28
N ALA A 210 13.71 9.94 -12.41
CA ALA A 210 13.19 11.24 -12.81
C ALA A 210 13.60 12.36 -11.84
N THR A 211 13.62 12.06 -10.52
CA THR A 211 14.11 13.03 -9.51
C THR A 211 15.58 13.36 -9.71
N LEU A 212 16.44 12.34 -9.94
CA LEU A 212 17.86 12.55 -10.15
C LEU A 212 18.14 13.40 -11.40
N ILE A 213 17.41 13.16 -12.50
CA ILE A 213 17.53 13.95 -13.72
C ILE A 213 17.12 15.40 -13.46
N SER A 214 16.00 15.62 -12.80
CA SER A 214 15.51 16.98 -12.45
C SER A 214 16.50 17.74 -11.56
N ASP A 215 17.10 17.05 -10.59
CA ASP A 215 18.13 17.67 -9.72
C ASP A 215 19.40 18.02 -10.51
N LEU A 216 19.85 17.14 -11.42
CA LEU A 216 21.01 17.42 -12.30
C LEU A 216 20.75 18.62 -13.21
N ASP A 217 19.55 18.71 -13.80
CA ASP A 217 19.18 19.86 -14.66
C ASP A 217 19.21 21.17 -13.87
N SER A 218 18.76 21.18 -12.63
CA SER A 218 18.78 22.35 -11.75
C SER A 218 20.22 22.80 -11.40
N VAL A 219 21.17 21.87 -11.35
CA VAL A 219 22.61 22.15 -11.12
C VAL A 219 23.31 22.63 -12.39
N ILE A 220 22.97 22.04 -13.55
CA ILE A 220 23.61 22.35 -14.84
C ILE A 220 23.05 23.66 -15.43
N PHE A 221 21.76 23.90 -15.25
CA PHE A 221 21.05 25.08 -15.79
C PHE A 221 20.38 25.89 -14.66
N PRO A 222 21.16 26.57 -13.78
CA PRO A 222 20.61 27.25 -12.59
C PRO A 222 19.75 28.49 -12.88
N PHE A 223 19.57 28.88 -14.16
CA PHE A 223 18.90 30.11 -14.58
C PHE A 223 17.68 29.90 -15.49
N ASN A 224 17.10 28.70 -15.55
CA ASN A 224 15.82 28.47 -16.24
C ASN A 224 14.60 28.63 -15.33
#